data_c0414389338233a9ae04b90435f8390a
#
_entry.id   c0414389338233a9ae04b90435f8390a
#
_cell.length_a   1.000
_cell.length_b   1.000
_cell.length_c   1.000
_cell.angle_alpha   90.00
_cell.angle_beta   90.00
_cell.angle_gamma   90.00
#
_symmetry.space_group_name_H-M   'P 1'
#
loop_
_entity.id
_entity.type
_entity.pdbx_description
1 polymer ?
#
loop_
_entity_poly.entity_id
_entity_poly.type
_entity_poly.pdbx_seq_one_letter_code
_entity_poly.pdbx_strand_id
1 'polypeptide(L)'
;SESLGDVKMTVTQIQAGKQHNAIPSEVTLVVDVRVNDRYSNKEIAEILENESPCSTIVPRSLRLNSSSISVEHDLIKAGLELGRKTYGSPTLSDQSVLSCPSLKLGPGDSTRSHTADEFIYLQEIEEGITLYIKLLEKTLLDTKDETLG
;
A
#
# COMPACT_ATOMS: atom_id res chain seq x y z
N SER A 1 -8.53 -8.14 3.96
CA SER A 1 -8.35 -6.87 4.69
C SER A 1 -9.58 -5.98 4.54
N GLU A 2 -9.96 -5.28 5.60
CA GLU A 2 -11.10 -4.35 5.55
C GLU A 2 -10.79 -3.12 4.72
N SER A 3 -9.54 -2.66 4.73
CA SER A 3 -9.09 -1.44 4.04
C SER A 3 -8.67 -1.67 2.59
N LEU A 4 -8.05 -2.81 2.28
CA LEU A 4 -7.47 -3.11 0.97
C LEU A 4 -8.13 -4.30 0.25
N GLY A 5 -9.10 -4.96 0.88
CA GLY A 5 -9.77 -6.15 0.33
C GLY A 5 -8.87 -7.39 0.28
N ASP A 6 -9.14 -8.27 -0.65
CA ASP A 6 -8.44 -9.55 -0.80
C ASP A 6 -7.11 -9.40 -1.54
N VAL A 7 -6.19 -10.33 -1.30
CA VAL A 7 -4.99 -10.50 -2.13
C VAL A 7 -5.44 -10.88 -3.54
N LYS A 8 -4.90 -10.18 -4.55
CA LYS A 8 -5.24 -10.43 -5.96
C LYS A 8 -4.05 -10.99 -6.70
N MET A 9 -4.30 -12.01 -7.50
CA MET A 9 -3.30 -12.62 -8.37
C MET A 9 -3.77 -12.56 -9.82
N THR A 10 -2.88 -12.14 -10.72
CA THR A 10 -3.18 -12.05 -12.14
C THR A 10 -2.01 -12.58 -12.97
N VAL A 11 -2.25 -13.55 -13.82
CA VAL A 11 -1.26 -13.99 -14.82
C VAL A 11 -1.16 -12.89 -15.88
N THR A 12 0.04 -12.30 -16.01
CA THR A 12 0.30 -11.19 -16.94
C THR A 12 1.06 -11.62 -18.18
N GLN A 13 1.82 -12.72 -18.10
CA GLN A 13 2.53 -13.30 -19.25
C GLN A 13 2.52 -14.82 -19.15
N ILE A 14 2.46 -15.48 -20.30
CA ILE A 14 2.55 -16.93 -20.46
C ILE A 14 3.54 -17.23 -21.58
N GLN A 15 4.50 -18.10 -21.30
CA GLN A 15 5.44 -18.61 -22.30
C GLN A 15 5.43 -20.15 -22.26
N ALA A 16 5.13 -20.78 -23.37
CA ALA A 16 5.05 -22.22 -23.47
C ALA A 16 5.40 -22.70 -24.91
N GLY A 17 6.27 -23.69 -25.00
CA GLY A 17 6.58 -24.37 -26.26
C GLY A 17 7.10 -23.49 -27.40
N LYS A 18 7.58 -24.13 -28.45
CA LYS A 18 8.04 -23.49 -29.71
C LYS A 18 7.51 -24.17 -30.95
N GLN A 19 6.95 -25.37 -30.82
CA GLN A 19 6.49 -26.18 -31.93
C GLN A 19 4.99 -26.39 -31.86
N HIS A 20 4.33 -26.34 -33.01
CA HIS A 20 2.88 -26.42 -33.13
C HIS A 20 2.32 -27.84 -32.88
N ASN A 21 3.16 -28.86 -32.91
CA ASN A 21 2.80 -30.27 -32.82
C ASN A 21 3.47 -31.00 -31.64
N ALA A 22 4.01 -30.29 -30.68
CA ALA A 22 4.67 -30.86 -29.51
C ALA A 22 4.07 -30.25 -28.19
N ILE A 23 3.85 -31.13 -27.23
CA ILE A 23 3.46 -30.70 -25.88
C ILE A 23 4.67 -30.02 -25.22
N PRO A 24 4.53 -28.80 -24.70
CA PRO A 24 5.61 -28.12 -23.98
C PRO A 24 6.07 -28.92 -22.77
N SER A 25 7.39 -29.04 -22.58
CA SER A 25 7.97 -29.62 -21.38
C SER A 25 7.95 -28.64 -20.18
N GLU A 26 7.84 -27.35 -20.50
CA GLU A 26 7.85 -26.25 -19.50
C GLU A 26 6.89 -25.16 -19.91
N VAL A 27 6.24 -24.57 -18.91
CA VAL A 27 5.43 -23.37 -19.03
C VAL A 27 5.92 -22.37 -18.01
N THR A 28 6.29 -21.17 -18.47
CA THR A 28 6.67 -20.06 -17.60
C THR A 28 5.52 -19.07 -17.54
N LEU A 29 5.13 -18.71 -16.31
CA LEU A 29 4.11 -17.71 -16.02
C LEU A 29 4.75 -16.52 -15.32
N VAL A 30 4.38 -15.29 -15.70
CA VAL A 30 4.60 -14.10 -14.88
C VAL A 30 3.29 -13.75 -14.21
N VAL A 31 3.33 -13.66 -12.89
CA VAL A 31 2.15 -13.39 -12.06
C VAL A 31 2.36 -12.09 -11.30
N ASP A 32 1.44 -11.13 -11.46
CA ASP A 32 1.35 -9.94 -10.60
C ASP A 32 0.53 -10.30 -9.37
N VAL A 33 1.11 -10.09 -8.18
CA VAL A 33 0.44 -10.35 -6.91
C VAL A 33 0.31 -9.05 -6.14
N ARG A 34 -0.93 -8.63 -5.91
CA ARG A 34 -1.27 -7.45 -5.10
C ARG A 34 -1.59 -7.89 -3.68
N VAL A 35 -0.62 -7.69 -2.81
CA VAL A 35 -0.70 -8.07 -1.39
C VAL A 35 -1.39 -6.96 -0.61
N ASN A 36 -2.13 -7.32 0.44
CA ASN A 36 -2.74 -6.39 1.38
C ASN A 36 -1.92 -6.29 2.69
N ASP A 37 -2.41 -5.54 3.66
CA ASP A 37 -1.76 -5.28 4.94
C ASP A 37 -1.78 -6.47 5.94
N ARG A 38 -2.39 -7.60 5.55
CA ARG A 38 -2.45 -8.84 6.36
C ARG A 38 -1.26 -9.76 6.12
N TYR A 39 -0.55 -9.58 5.01
CA TYR A 39 0.55 -10.44 4.59
C TYR A 39 1.74 -9.61 4.11
N SER A 40 2.94 -10.09 4.36
CA SER A 40 4.13 -9.63 3.65
C SER A 40 4.27 -10.31 2.30
N ASN A 41 5.05 -9.72 1.40
CA ASN A 41 5.38 -10.35 0.12
C ASN A 41 6.07 -11.70 0.31
N LYS A 42 6.87 -11.85 1.37
CA LYS A 42 7.57 -13.09 1.70
C LYS A 42 6.60 -14.20 2.08
N GLU A 43 5.63 -13.93 2.97
CA GLU A 43 4.62 -14.89 3.37
C GLU A 43 3.78 -15.37 2.18
N ILE A 44 3.40 -14.48 1.27
CA ILE A 44 2.69 -14.87 0.05
C ILE A 44 3.56 -15.76 -0.85
N ALA A 45 4.85 -15.46 -1.01
CA ALA A 45 5.76 -16.32 -1.79
C ALA A 45 5.86 -17.72 -1.17
N GLU A 46 6.00 -17.83 0.15
CA GLU A 46 6.03 -19.10 0.87
C GLU A 46 4.72 -19.89 0.75
N ILE A 47 3.57 -19.21 0.81
CA ILE A 47 2.27 -19.84 0.56
C ILE A 47 2.19 -20.41 -0.86
N LEU A 48 2.61 -19.62 -1.86
CA LEU A 48 2.60 -20.06 -3.26
C LEU A 48 3.52 -21.27 -3.51
N GLU A 49 4.70 -21.29 -2.90
CA GLU A 49 5.61 -22.42 -2.97
C GLU A 49 4.97 -23.69 -2.38
N ASN A 50 4.34 -23.58 -1.22
CA ASN A 50 3.69 -24.71 -0.55
C ASN A 50 2.47 -25.24 -1.31
N GLU A 51 1.66 -24.35 -1.88
CA GLU A 51 0.43 -24.71 -2.60
C GLU A 51 0.69 -25.14 -4.05
N SER A 52 1.92 -24.99 -4.56
CA SER A 52 2.28 -25.30 -5.94
C SER A 52 3.47 -26.28 -6.03
N PRO A 53 3.37 -27.50 -5.49
CA PRO A 53 4.50 -28.41 -5.34
C PRO A 53 5.13 -28.87 -6.67
N CYS A 54 4.42 -28.72 -7.80
CA CYS A 54 4.91 -29.03 -9.14
C CYS A 54 5.52 -27.83 -9.88
N SER A 55 5.68 -26.70 -9.21
CA SER A 55 6.16 -25.45 -9.80
C SER A 55 7.36 -24.91 -9.03
N THR A 56 8.22 -24.17 -9.72
CA THR A 56 9.30 -23.38 -9.09
C THR A 56 8.84 -21.94 -9.03
N ILE A 57 8.74 -21.39 -7.83
CA ILE A 57 8.36 -20.00 -7.60
C ILE A 57 9.63 -19.15 -7.46
N VAL A 58 9.74 -18.11 -8.28
CA VAL A 58 10.90 -17.19 -8.25
C VAL A 58 10.39 -15.76 -8.06
N PRO A 59 10.39 -15.23 -6.84
CA PRO A 59 9.98 -13.85 -6.59
C PRO A 59 10.94 -12.86 -7.27
N ARG A 60 10.42 -11.90 -8.04
CA ARG A 60 11.22 -10.83 -8.65
C ARG A 60 11.68 -9.80 -7.63
N SER A 61 10.84 -9.49 -6.66
CA SER A 61 11.13 -8.57 -5.56
C SER A 61 10.17 -8.82 -4.41
N LEU A 62 10.68 -8.83 -3.20
CA LEU A 62 9.91 -8.92 -1.95
C LEU A 62 9.97 -7.62 -1.13
N ARG A 63 10.61 -6.58 -1.68
CA ARG A 63 11.00 -5.37 -0.95
C ARG A 63 9.83 -4.43 -0.62
N LEU A 64 8.88 -4.27 -1.55
CA LEU A 64 7.83 -3.26 -1.46
C LEU A 64 6.57 -3.86 -0.84
N ASN A 65 6.50 -3.85 0.50
CA ASN A 65 5.35 -4.36 1.24
C ASN A 65 4.24 -3.32 1.39
N SER A 66 3.04 -3.78 1.76
CA SER A 66 1.98 -2.90 2.21
C SER A 66 2.39 -2.19 3.50
N SER A 67 1.95 -0.95 3.66
CA SER A 67 2.13 -0.16 4.87
C SER A 67 0.78 0.06 5.54
N SER A 68 0.79 0.14 6.86
CA SER A 68 -0.40 0.42 7.66
C SER A 68 -0.06 1.20 8.91
N ILE A 69 -1.09 1.76 9.54
CA ILE A 69 -1.02 2.42 10.82
C ILE A 69 -2.29 2.08 11.60
N SER A 70 -2.16 1.86 12.90
CA SER A 70 -3.30 1.58 13.76
C SER A 70 -4.26 2.77 13.82
N VAL A 71 -5.56 2.51 13.85
CA VAL A 71 -6.59 3.53 14.08
C VAL A 71 -6.47 4.19 15.46
N GLU A 72 -5.81 3.51 16.40
CA GLU A 72 -5.52 4.01 17.74
C GLU A 72 -4.28 4.91 17.81
N HIS A 73 -3.55 5.06 16.74
CA HIS A 73 -2.35 5.90 16.68
C HIS A 73 -2.74 7.39 16.77
N ASP A 74 -1.99 8.19 17.52
CA ASP A 74 -2.31 9.58 17.81
C ASP A 74 -2.45 10.45 16.55
N LEU A 75 -1.63 10.22 15.52
CA LEU A 75 -1.79 10.86 14.21
C LEU A 75 -3.17 10.58 13.58
N ILE A 76 -3.70 9.38 13.74
CA ILE A 76 -5.01 9.02 13.19
C ILE A 76 -6.11 9.67 14.01
N LYS A 77 -6.04 9.59 15.34
CA LYS A 77 -7.00 10.25 16.25
C LYS A 77 -7.07 11.75 15.97
N ALA A 78 -5.92 12.42 15.92
CA ALA A 78 -5.84 13.84 15.60
C ALA A 78 -6.43 14.16 14.21
N GLY A 79 -6.19 13.33 13.22
CA GLY A 79 -6.78 13.49 11.89
C GLY A 79 -8.30 13.36 11.89
N LEU A 80 -8.85 12.37 12.60
CA LEU A 80 -10.29 12.16 12.75
C LEU A 80 -10.97 13.34 13.45
N GLU A 81 -10.37 13.85 14.52
CA GLU A 81 -10.85 15.06 15.23
C GLU A 81 -10.84 16.30 14.34
N LEU A 82 -9.90 16.40 13.42
CA LEU A 82 -9.84 17.45 12.41
C LEU A 82 -10.77 17.19 11.21
N GLY A 83 -11.69 16.21 11.33
CA GLY A 83 -12.71 15.92 10.33
C GLY A 83 -12.19 15.13 9.12
N ARG A 84 -11.01 14.52 9.21
CA ARG A 84 -10.49 13.66 8.14
C ARG A 84 -11.05 12.24 8.26
N LYS A 85 -11.05 11.51 7.13
CA LYS A 85 -11.46 10.11 7.06
C LYS A 85 -10.26 9.25 6.72
N THR A 86 -10.25 8.03 7.24
CA THR A 86 -9.26 7.01 6.88
C THR A 86 -9.78 6.15 5.73
N TYR A 87 -8.89 5.75 4.83
CA TYR A 87 -9.19 4.79 3.76
C TYR A 87 -7.92 4.06 3.34
N GLY A 88 -8.08 2.86 2.76
CA GLY A 88 -6.99 2.12 2.13
C GLY A 88 -6.79 2.56 0.69
N SER A 89 -5.54 2.75 0.28
CA SER A 89 -5.18 3.07 -1.10
C SER A 89 -4.41 1.89 -1.72
N PRO A 90 -4.82 1.37 -2.89
CA PRO A 90 -4.10 0.29 -3.58
C PRO A 90 -2.84 0.78 -4.30
N THR A 91 -2.56 2.09 -4.27
CA THR A 91 -1.38 2.67 -4.93
C THR A 91 -0.14 2.50 -4.07
N LEU A 92 0.94 2.02 -4.70
CA LEU A 92 2.24 1.94 -4.08
C LEU A 92 2.85 3.34 -3.92
N SER A 93 3.54 3.58 -2.81
CA SER A 93 4.25 4.83 -2.54
C SER A 93 5.56 4.53 -1.81
N ASP A 94 6.37 5.55 -1.54
CA ASP A 94 7.62 5.43 -0.77
C ASP A 94 7.40 4.88 0.63
N GLN A 95 6.17 4.94 1.15
CA GLN A 95 5.75 4.28 2.38
C GLN A 95 6.09 2.78 2.42
N SER A 96 6.08 2.11 1.26
CA SER A 96 6.34 0.67 1.14
C SER A 96 7.75 0.24 1.57
N VAL A 97 8.69 1.18 1.72
CA VAL A 97 10.05 0.94 2.21
C VAL A 97 10.26 1.37 3.65
N LEU A 98 9.24 1.96 4.28
CA LEU A 98 9.30 2.32 5.70
C LEU A 98 8.98 1.09 6.56
N SER A 99 9.76 0.90 7.62
CA SER A 99 9.55 -0.18 8.60
C SER A 99 8.75 0.28 9.84
N CYS A 100 8.31 1.53 9.85
CA CYS A 100 7.51 2.11 10.94
C CYS A 100 6.05 2.28 10.51
N PRO A 101 5.11 2.38 11.48
CA PRO A 101 3.74 2.80 11.20
C PRO A 101 3.73 4.11 10.45
N SER A 102 2.99 4.17 9.36
CA SER A 102 2.99 5.34 8.48
C SER A 102 1.64 5.57 7.82
N LEU A 103 1.30 6.82 7.59
CA LEU A 103 0.11 7.22 6.84
C LEU A 103 0.51 8.10 5.66
N LYS A 104 -0.34 8.12 4.64
CA LYS A 104 -0.23 9.04 3.51
C LYS A 104 -1.27 10.14 3.70
N LEU A 105 -0.83 11.37 3.64
CA LEU A 105 -1.68 12.56 3.70
C LEU A 105 -1.15 13.57 2.68
N GLY A 106 -2.04 14.26 2.01
CA GLY A 106 -1.67 15.30 1.05
C GLY A 106 -2.83 16.25 0.80
N PRO A 107 -2.56 17.45 0.25
CA PRO A 107 -3.60 18.36 -0.20
C PRO A 107 -4.26 17.83 -1.49
N GLY A 108 -5.45 18.32 -1.79
CA GLY A 108 -6.18 18.04 -3.01
C GLY A 108 -6.95 16.71 -2.98
N ASP A 109 -7.45 16.34 -4.16
CA ASP A 109 -8.24 15.14 -4.38
C ASP A 109 -7.45 14.11 -5.20
N SER A 110 -7.22 12.93 -4.64
CA SER A 110 -6.46 11.85 -5.29
C SER A 110 -7.10 11.31 -6.57
N THR A 111 -8.38 11.56 -6.81
CA THR A 111 -9.07 11.16 -8.05
C THR A 111 -8.60 11.93 -9.28
N ARG A 112 -7.97 13.09 -9.08
CA ARG A 112 -7.39 13.92 -10.13
C ARG A 112 -5.98 13.50 -10.51
N SER A 113 -5.34 12.67 -9.70
CA SER A 113 -3.98 12.17 -9.94
C SER A 113 -3.94 11.17 -11.09
N HIS A 114 -2.87 11.19 -11.86
CA HIS A 114 -2.65 10.36 -13.06
C HIS A 114 -3.68 10.57 -14.18
N THR A 115 -4.27 11.75 -14.26
CA THR A 115 -5.14 12.17 -15.38
C THR A 115 -4.38 13.05 -16.36
N ALA A 116 -4.87 13.19 -17.61
CA ALA A 116 -4.21 13.99 -18.65
C ALA A 116 -4.05 15.47 -18.25
N ASP A 117 -5.03 15.99 -17.50
CA ASP A 117 -5.07 17.38 -17.01
C ASP A 117 -5.01 17.40 -15.48
N GLU A 118 -4.03 16.70 -14.90
CA GLU A 118 -3.83 16.67 -13.44
C GLU A 118 -3.61 18.08 -12.90
N PHE A 119 -4.37 18.44 -11.88
CA PHE A 119 -4.31 19.77 -11.26
C PHE A 119 -4.60 19.74 -9.77
N ILE A 120 -4.20 20.82 -9.09
CA ILE A 120 -4.56 21.12 -7.71
C ILE A 120 -4.92 22.60 -7.61
N TYR A 121 -5.90 22.95 -6.77
CA TYR A 121 -6.21 24.34 -6.48
C TYR A 121 -5.22 24.91 -5.46
N LEU A 122 -4.84 26.18 -5.61
CA LEU A 122 -3.94 26.88 -4.66
C LEU A 122 -4.53 26.87 -3.24
N GLN A 123 -5.84 27.06 -3.14
CA GLN A 123 -6.55 27.01 -1.85
C GLN A 123 -6.38 25.66 -1.15
N GLU A 124 -6.39 24.53 -1.89
CA GLU A 124 -6.18 23.20 -1.31
C GLU A 124 -4.77 23.06 -0.72
N ILE A 125 -3.77 23.72 -1.32
CA ILE A 125 -2.41 23.75 -0.78
C ILE A 125 -2.37 24.53 0.52
N GLU A 126 -2.99 25.72 0.59
CA GLU A 126 -3.06 26.56 1.80
C GLU A 126 -3.81 25.85 2.94
N GLU A 127 -4.95 25.24 2.64
CA GLU A 127 -5.70 24.41 3.57
C GLU A 127 -4.91 23.20 4.05
N GLY A 128 -4.14 22.56 3.14
CA GLY A 128 -3.25 21.46 3.46
C GLY A 128 -2.16 21.87 4.46
N ILE A 129 -1.48 22.98 4.24
CA ILE A 129 -0.47 23.52 5.16
C ILE A 129 -1.08 23.73 6.55
N THR A 130 -2.24 24.38 6.61
CA THR A 130 -2.97 24.64 7.87
C THR A 130 -3.34 23.34 8.58
N LEU A 131 -3.80 22.33 7.82
CA LEU A 131 -4.13 21.03 8.36
C LEU A 131 -2.91 20.31 8.94
N TYR A 132 -1.77 20.31 8.24
CA TYR A 132 -0.53 19.70 8.72
C TYR A 132 -0.07 20.33 10.04
N ILE A 133 -0.08 21.67 10.14
CA ILE A 133 0.28 22.37 11.36
C ILE A 133 -0.60 21.90 12.53
N LYS A 134 -1.92 21.94 12.37
CA LYS A 134 -2.87 21.52 13.40
C LYS A 134 -2.71 20.04 13.79
N LEU A 135 -2.47 19.16 12.81
CA LEU A 135 -2.27 17.74 13.04
C LEU A 135 -1.02 17.48 13.88
N LEU A 136 0.09 18.13 13.52
CA LEU A 136 1.36 17.99 14.25
C LEU A 136 1.28 18.63 15.65
N GLU A 137 0.66 19.79 15.79
CA GLU A 137 0.45 20.43 17.10
C GLU A 137 -0.32 19.49 18.04
N LYS A 138 -1.45 18.92 17.60
CA LYS A 138 -2.22 17.96 18.40
C LYS A 138 -1.37 16.75 18.79
N THR A 139 -0.68 16.14 17.82
CA THR A 139 0.09 14.91 18.07
C THR A 139 1.30 15.14 18.98
N LEU A 140 2.00 16.28 18.84
CA LEU A 140 3.22 16.56 19.59
C LEU A 140 2.97 17.21 20.96
N LEU A 141 1.83 17.86 21.15
CA LEU A 141 1.51 18.53 22.42
C LEU A 141 0.81 17.57 23.38
N ASP A 142 -0.09 16.71 22.89
CA ASP A 142 -0.79 15.71 23.71
C ASP A 142 0.18 14.68 24.32
N THR A 143 1.29 14.35 23.62
CA THR A 143 2.34 13.47 24.15
C THR A 143 3.16 14.08 25.30
N LYS A 144 3.08 15.39 25.54
CA LYS A 144 3.82 16.01 26.65
C LYS A 144 3.10 15.92 27.98
N ASP A 145 1.79 15.81 28.01
CA ASP A 145 1.02 15.71 29.25
C ASP A 145 1.07 14.31 29.88
N GLU A 146 1.32 13.24 29.10
CA GLU A 146 1.44 11.89 29.62
C GLU A 146 2.82 11.57 30.26
N THR A 147 3.85 12.39 30.00
CA THR A 147 5.21 12.16 30.52
C THR A 147 5.54 12.91 31.81
N LEU A 148 4.60 13.67 32.37
CA LEU A 148 4.78 14.45 33.60
C LEU A 148 3.83 14.01 34.75
N GLY A 149 3.22 12.79 34.62
CA GLY A 149 2.40 12.19 35.66
C GLY A 149 3.12 11.08 36.43
#